data_c59aa6b22a290637e442987ebf75c098
#
_entry.id   c59aa6b22a290637e442987ebf75c098
#
_cell.length_a   1.000
_cell.length_b   1.000
_cell.length_c   1.000
_cell.angle_alpha   90.00
_cell.angle_beta   90.00
_cell.angle_gamma   90.00
#
_symmetry.space_group_name_H-M   'P 1'
#
loop_
_entity.id
_entity.type
_entity.pdbx_description
1 polymer ?
#
loop_
_entity_poly.entity_id
_entity_poly.type
_entity_poly.pdbx_seq_one_letter_code
_entity_poly.pdbx_strand_id
1 'polypeptide(L)'
;MNIDQRIKEALTPIIPEVQPDIYTGDAVEYIVWNYNLGPVLFADSTPDAARYFVQVHMYLPSGVNPIQKRIDICRAMHTAGFTYPSVTNASDKSGQHYVFECEYTDGGV
;
A
#
# COMPACT_ATOMS: atom_id res chain seq x y z
N MET A 1 16.14 -4.85 -2.79
CA MET A 1 14.83 -4.39 -3.31
C MET A 1 14.39 -3.20 -2.48
N ASN A 2 14.06 -2.09 -3.11
CA ASN A 2 13.57 -0.92 -2.39
C ASN A 2 12.08 -1.06 -2.09
N ILE A 3 11.55 -0.14 -1.27
CA ILE A 3 10.16 -0.21 -0.82
C ILE A 3 9.16 -0.12 -2.00
N ASP A 4 9.43 0.72 -2.99
CA ASP A 4 8.53 0.88 -4.14
C ASP A 4 8.42 -0.40 -4.95
N GLN A 5 9.55 -1.05 -5.21
CA GLN A 5 9.57 -2.35 -5.89
C GLN A 5 8.83 -3.41 -5.10
N ARG A 6 9.01 -3.41 -3.78
CA ARG A 6 8.36 -4.37 -2.89
C ARG A 6 6.85 -4.23 -2.94
N ILE A 7 6.35 -3.00 -2.89
CA ILE A 7 4.91 -2.72 -2.97
C ILE A 7 4.37 -3.11 -4.34
N LYS A 8 5.04 -2.68 -5.39
CA LYS A 8 4.59 -2.94 -6.76
C LYS A 8 4.53 -4.44 -7.06
N GLU A 9 5.55 -5.18 -6.69
CA GLU A 9 5.58 -6.62 -6.92
C GLU A 9 4.51 -7.36 -6.11
N ALA A 10 4.22 -6.90 -4.90
CA ALA A 10 3.18 -7.50 -4.07
C ALA A 10 1.79 -7.31 -4.66
N LEU A 11 1.51 -6.16 -5.23
CA LEU A 11 0.15 -5.76 -5.61
C LEU A 11 -0.19 -5.98 -7.09
N THR A 12 0.80 -6.01 -7.98
CA THR A 12 0.57 -6.20 -9.42
C THR A 12 -0.23 -7.47 -9.75
N PRO A 13 -0.03 -8.62 -9.07
CA PRO A 13 -0.84 -9.80 -9.33
C PRO A 13 -2.33 -9.64 -8.99
N ILE A 14 -2.67 -8.68 -8.14
CA ILE A 14 -4.05 -8.46 -7.70
C ILE A 14 -4.76 -7.50 -8.65
N ILE A 15 -4.16 -6.34 -8.88
CA ILE A 15 -4.61 -5.35 -9.87
C ILE A 15 -3.36 -4.86 -10.59
N PRO A 16 -3.24 -5.09 -11.92
CA PRO A 16 -2.01 -4.74 -12.65
C PRO A 16 -1.71 -3.25 -12.69
N GLU A 17 -2.73 -2.40 -12.63
CA GLU A 17 -2.58 -0.95 -12.65
C GLU A 17 -2.24 -0.44 -11.26
N VAL A 18 -0.94 -0.44 -10.94
CA VAL A 18 -0.41 -0.04 -9.63
C VAL A 18 0.62 1.05 -9.86
N GLN A 19 0.39 2.24 -9.31
CA GLN A 19 1.26 3.40 -9.51
C GLN A 19 1.51 4.14 -8.19
N PRO A 20 2.67 4.78 -8.05
CA PRO A 20 2.93 5.61 -6.88
C PRO A 20 2.26 6.99 -6.99
N ASP A 21 1.81 7.48 -5.85
CA ASP A 21 1.33 8.84 -5.62
C ASP A 21 0.09 9.25 -6.41
N ILE A 22 0.13 9.26 -7.73
CA ILE A 22 -0.97 9.71 -8.58
C ILE A 22 -1.18 8.69 -9.69
N TYR A 23 -2.44 8.32 -9.93
CA TYR A 23 -2.78 7.45 -11.05
C TYR A 23 -2.94 8.28 -12.33
N THR A 24 -2.24 7.87 -13.38
CA THR A 24 -2.25 8.58 -14.67
C THR A 24 -2.79 7.73 -15.82
N GLY A 25 -3.44 6.60 -15.52
CA GLY A 25 -4.00 5.71 -16.55
C GLY A 25 -5.50 5.88 -16.75
N ASP A 26 -6.09 4.94 -17.50
CA ASP A 26 -7.51 4.93 -17.86
C ASP A 26 -8.27 3.77 -17.24
N ALA A 27 -7.62 2.92 -16.47
CA ALA A 27 -8.27 1.73 -15.91
C ALA A 27 -9.33 2.13 -14.90
N VAL A 28 -10.42 1.35 -14.85
CA VAL A 28 -11.49 1.56 -13.87
C VAL A 28 -11.15 0.92 -12.53
N GLU A 29 -10.21 -0.02 -12.51
CA GLU A 29 -9.67 -0.62 -11.30
C GLU A 29 -8.18 -0.31 -11.24
N TYR A 30 -7.75 0.30 -10.16
CA TYR A 30 -6.34 0.63 -10.01
C TYR A 30 -5.97 0.79 -8.55
N ILE A 31 -4.67 0.72 -8.30
CA ILE A 31 -4.09 0.93 -6.97
C ILE A 31 -3.09 2.08 -7.04
N VAL A 32 -3.12 2.92 -6.04
CA VAL A 32 -2.12 3.98 -5.83
C VAL A 32 -1.55 3.79 -4.44
N TRP A 33 -0.23 3.87 -4.31
CA TRP A 33 0.39 3.84 -2.99
C TRP A 33 1.18 5.11 -2.73
N ASN A 34 1.26 5.46 -1.47
CA ASN A 34 2.16 6.51 -1.00
C ASN A 34 2.67 6.12 0.39
N TYR A 35 3.69 6.81 0.84
CA TYR A 35 4.20 6.61 2.18
C TYR A 35 4.88 7.86 2.69
N ASN A 36 4.94 7.94 4.01
CA ASN A 36 5.74 8.92 4.72
C ASN A 36 6.86 8.20 5.44
N LEU A 37 8.01 8.84 5.49
CA LEU A 37 9.13 8.35 6.28
C LEU A 37 8.92 8.84 7.69
N GLY A 38 8.71 7.89 8.61
CA GLY A 38 8.45 8.20 10.00
C GLY A 38 9.73 8.38 10.80
N PRO A 39 9.56 8.64 12.10
CA PRO A 39 10.70 8.68 13.01
C PRO A 39 11.50 7.39 12.91
N VAL A 40 12.81 7.52 12.93
CA VAL A 40 13.73 6.40 12.87
C VAL A 40 14.34 6.17 14.22
N LEU A 41 14.88 4.97 14.41
CA LEU A 41 15.68 4.70 15.60
C LEU A 41 17.06 5.30 15.39
N PHE A 42 17.60 5.91 16.44
CA PHE A 42 18.91 6.53 16.38
C PHE A 42 19.84 5.86 17.39
N ALA A 43 21.06 5.61 16.93
CA ALA A 43 22.20 5.32 17.79
C ALA A 43 23.26 6.33 17.41
N ASP A 44 23.79 7.05 18.40
CA ASP A 44 24.83 8.06 18.18
C ASP A 44 24.49 9.09 17.12
N SER A 45 23.22 9.54 17.11
CA SER A 45 22.69 10.52 16.14
C SER A 45 22.63 10.02 14.71
N THR A 46 22.79 8.71 14.49
CA THR A 46 22.69 8.09 13.17
C THR A 46 21.47 7.19 13.15
N PRO A 47 20.62 7.27 12.10
CA PRO A 47 19.46 6.39 12.02
C PRO A 47 19.89 4.94 11.84
N ASP A 48 19.38 4.06 12.72
CA ASP A 48 19.59 2.61 12.63
C ASP A 48 18.60 1.95 11.68
N ALA A 49 17.43 2.56 11.52
CA ALA A 49 16.37 2.00 10.69
C ALA A 49 15.48 3.10 10.13
N ALA A 50 14.98 2.88 8.94
CA ALA A 50 13.96 3.73 8.34
C ALA A 50 12.60 3.09 8.55
N ARG A 51 11.61 3.87 8.97
CA ARG A 51 10.26 3.41 9.21
C ARG A 51 9.32 4.12 8.25
N TYR A 52 8.62 3.33 7.47
CA TYR A 52 7.69 3.84 6.46
C TYR A 52 6.26 3.62 6.91
N PHE A 53 5.46 4.67 6.85
CA PHE A 53 4.02 4.60 7.05
C PHE A 53 3.38 4.59 5.68
N VAL A 54 2.79 3.46 5.30
CA VAL A 54 2.34 3.20 3.94
C VAL A 54 0.84 3.25 3.87
N GLN A 55 0.33 3.93 2.84
CA GLN A 55 -1.08 3.86 2.46
C GLN A 55 -1.19 3.27 1.07
N VAL A 56 -2.03 2.24 0.95
CA VAL A 56 -2.40 1.65 -0.34
C VAL A 56 -3.86 1.98 -0.58
N HIS A 57 -4.14 2.63 -1.69
CA HIS A 57 -5.50 3.01 -2.09
C HIS A 57 -5.94 2.13 -3.23
N MET A 58 -7.02 1.38 -3.03
CA MET A 58 -7.64 0.57 -4.08
C MET A 58 -8.92 1.23 -4.53
N TYR A 59 -9.06 1.42 -5.85
CA TYR A 59 -10.24 2.01 -6.46
C TYR A 59 -10.92 0.96 -7.34
N LEU A 60 -12.21 0.76 -7.10
CA LEU A 60 -13.04 -0.18 -7.85
C LEU A 60 -14.32 0.52 -8.29
N PRO A 61 -14.91 0.11 -9.43
CA PRO A 61 -16.22 0.64 -9.82
C PRO A 61 -17.31 0.14 -8.88
N SER A 62 -18.40 0.88 -8.81
CA SER A 62 -19.58 0.48 -8.04
C SER A 62 -20.09 -0.88 -8.54
N GLY A 63 -20.58 -1.71 -7.63
CA GLY A 63 -21.16 -3.00 -7.96
C GLY A 63 -20.19 -4.17 -8.02
N VAL A 64 -18.90 -3.92 -8.01
CA VAL A 64 -17.89 -4.99 -7.92
C VAL A 64 -17.78 -5.43 -6.46
N ASN A 65 -17.72 -6.74 -6.22
CA ASN A 65 -17.50 -7.25 -4.87
C ASN A 65 -16.04 -7.08 -4.47
N PRO A 66 -15.74 -6.28 -3.44
CA PRO A 66 -14.34 -5.97 -3.10
C PRO A 66 -13.69 -6.96 -2.14
N ILE A 67 -14.45 -7.89 -1.58
CA ILE A 67 -13.99 -8.68 -0.41
C ILE A 67 -12.70 -9.44 -0.71
N GLN A 68 -12.67 -10.18 -1.82
CA GLN A 68 -11.51 -11.01 -2.14
C GLN A 68 -10.26 -10.15 -2.38
N LYS A 69 -10.41 -9.05 -3.14
CA LYS A 69 -9.28 -8.16 -3.39
C LYS A 69 -8.78 -7.51 -2.11
N ARG A 70 -9.67 -7.16 -1.19
CA ARG A 70 -9.28 -6.59 0.10
C ARG A 70 -8.44 -7.59 0.90
N ILE A 71 -8.87 -8.85 0.95
CA ILE A 71 -8.14 -9.91 1.63
C ILE A 71 -6.79 -10.13 0.95
N ASP A 72 -6.77 -10.18 -0.37
CA ASP A 72 -5.55 -10.43 -1.14
C ASP A 72 -4.51 -9.34 -0.92
N ILE A 73 -4.93 -8.07 -0.90
CA ILE A 73 -4.02 -6.95 -0.62
C ILE A 73 -3.42 -7.07 0.78
N CYS A 74 -4.25 -7.32 1.79
CA CYS A 74 -3.76 -7.46 3.15
C CYS A 74 -2.73 -8.59 3.27
N ARG A 75 -3.02 -9.74 2.66
CA ARG A 75 -2.10 -10.88 2.68
C ARG A 75 -0.82 -10.60 1.91
N ALA A 76 -0.94 -9.98 0.74
CA ALA A 76 0.22 -9.67 -0.08
C ALA A 76 1.17 -8.70 0.62
N MET A 77 0.64 -7.67 1.25
CA MET A 77 1.46 -6.70 1.99
C MET A 77 2.13 -7.37 3.19
N HIS A 78 1.39 -8.18 3.94
CA HIS A 78 1.96 -8.90 5.08
C HIS A 78 3.07 -9.85 4.63
N THR A 79 2.84 -10.60 3.57
CA THR A 79 3.84 -11.53 3.02
C THR A 79 5.08 -10.80 2.52
N ALA A 80 4.91 -9.59 2.01
CA ALA A 80 6.02 -8.75 1.55
C ALA A 80 6.82 -8.10 2.67
N GLY A 81 6.44 -8.32 3.93
CA GLY A 81 7.19 -7.83 5.09
C GLY A 81 6.60 -6.60 5.77
N PHE A 82 5.43 -6.15 5.34
CA PHE A 82 4.72 -5.05 5.98
C PHE A 82 3.88 -5.57 7.16
N THR A 83 3.54 -4.67 8.09
CA THR A 83 2.55 -5.04 9.11
C THR A 83 1.23 -5.36 8.43
N TYR A 84 0.40 -6.20 9.06
CA TYR A 84 -0.91 -6.53 8.50
C TYR A 84 -1.75 -5.26 8.41
N PRO A 85 -2.25 -4.89 7.22
CA PRO A 85 -2.92 -3.61 7.06
C PRO A 85 -4.23 -3.49 7.83
N SER A 86 -4.52 -2.28 8.29
CA SER A 86 -5.87 -1.90 8.67
C SER A 86 -6.55 -1.28 7.46
N VAL A 87 -7.85 -1.55 7.30
CA VAL A 87 -8.60 -1.15 6.11
C VAL A 87 -9.70 -0.17 6.49
N THR A 88 -9.74 0.94 5.76
CA THR A 88 -10.80 1.93 5.89
C THR A 88 -11.56 2.03 4.57
N ASN A 89 -12.89 2.01 4.64
CA ASN A 89 -13.74 2.22 3.48
C ASN A 89 -13.97 3.72 3.30
N ALA A 90 -13.39 4.29 2.26
CA ALA A 90 -13.51 5.69 1.90
C ALA A 90 -14.35 5.89 0.63
N SER A 91 -15.18 4.91 0.29
CA SER A 91 -16.03 4.95 -0.91
C SER A 91 -16.99 6.13 -0.88
N ASP A 92 -17.28 6.64 -2.08
CA ASP A 92 -18.24 7.72 -2.26
C ASP A 92 -19.09 7.45 -3.51
N LYS A 93 -19.85 8.43 -3.95
CA LYS A 93 -20.73 8.29 -5.12
C LYS A 93 -19.96 8.07 -6.42
N SER A 94 -18.67 8.35 -6.45
CA SER A 94 -17.83 8.14 -7.64
C SER A 94 -17.39 6.69 -7.79
N GLY A 95 -17.49 5.88 -6.75
CA GLY A 95 -17.10 4.48 -6.76
C GLY A 95 -16.52 4.02 -5.45
N GLN A 96 -15.97 2.82 -5.46
CA GLN A 96 -15.38 2.23 -4.27
C GLN A 96 -13.93 2.67 -4.08
N HIS A 97 -13.57 2.98 -2.84
CA HIS A 97 -12.23 3.37 -2.47
C HIS A 97 -11.91 2.79 -1.10
N TYR A 98 -10.85 2.01 -1.02
CA TYR A 98 -10.39 1.40 0.24
C TYR A 98 -8.97 1.82 0.51
N VAL A 99 -8.70 2.19 1.75
CA VAL A 99 -7.37 2.61 2.19
C VAL A 99 -6.81 1.57 3.14
N PHE A 100 -5.66 1.04 2.79
CA PHE A 100 -4.94 0.03 3.56
C PHE A 100 -3.73 0.70 4.18
N GLU A 101 -3.67 0.75 5.51
CA GLU A 101 -2.57 1.39 6.21
C GLU A 101 -1.71 0.35 6.89
N CYS A 102 -0.42 0.41 6.64
CA CYS A 102 0.55 -0.51 7.22
C CYS A 102 1.91 0.18 7.35
N GLU A 103 2.85 -0.52 7.98
CA GLU A 103 4.19 0.00 8.22
C GLU A 103 5.23 -0.97 7.70
N TYR A 104 6.34 -0.43 7.30
CA TYR A 104 7.51 -1.21 6.92
C TYR A 104 8.74 -0.61 7.59
N THR A 105 9.52 -1.45 8.24
CA THR A 105 10.78 -1.04 8.83
C THR A 105 11.92 -1.65 8.03
N ASP A 106 12.71 -0.78 7.44
CA ASP A 106 13.95 -1.19 6.80
C ASP A 106 15.03 -1.10 7.87
N GLY A 107 15.62 -2.23 8.20
CA GLY A 107 16.59 -2.30 9.26
C GLY A 107 17.85 -1.49 9.03
N GLY A 108 18.09 -1.05 7.80
CA GLY A 108 19.19 -0.15 7.49
C GLY A 108 20.59 -0.71 7.78
N VAL A 109 20.70 -1.99 7.92
CA VAL A 109 21.95 -2.63 8.34
C VAL A 109 22.74 -3.08 7.15
#